data_18ad9c85d89ded0e2c1cb3d45b4f798b
#
_entry.id   18ad9c85d89ded0e2c1cb3d45b4f798b
#
_cell.length_a   1.000
_cell.length_b   1.000
_cell.length_c   1.000
_cell.angle_alpha   90.00
_cell.angle_beta   90.00
_cell.angle_gamma   90.00
#
_symmetry.space_group_name_H-M   'P 1'
#
loop_
_entity.id
_entity.type
_entity.pdbx_description
1 polymer ?
#
loop_
_entity_poly.entity_id
_entity_poly.type
_entity_poly.pdbx_seq_one_letter_code
_entity_poly.pdbx_strand_id
1 'polypeptide(L)'
;MKTSDFYYDLPEELIAQDPLEDRSSSRLLVLDKETGKTEHHVFREIIDYLNPGNCLVINDTKVIPARLIGEKEETGAKIEVLLLKRGADDVWETLVKPGRKAKPGTRISFGGGLLVGEVVDIVEEGNRLIHFEYEGIFEEILDQLGQMPLPPYITHQLQDKDRYNTVYAEHPGSAAAPTAGLHFTPELLKRIEEKGVDIAHVTLHVGLGTFRPVKVDDVENHHMHSEFYMIDQAAAEKINRAKETGGRVICVGTTSCRTIESAADENGLLKACSGWTDIFIYPGYQFKILDALITNFHLPESTLVMLVSALAGREHVLAAYEEAVKERYRFFSFGDAMFIV
;
A
#
# COMPACT_ATOMS: atom_id res chain seq x y z
N MET A 1 -24.87 5.27 0.31
CA MET A 1 -23.99 5.73 -0.79
C MET A 1 -23.67 4.50 -1.66
N LYS A 2 -23.68 4.67 -2.99
CA LYS A 2 -23.41 3.54 -3.90
C LYS A 2 -21.94 3.47 -4.27
N THR A 3 -21.42 2.27 -4.49
CA THR A 3 -20.06 2.06 -5.02
C THR A 3 -19.90 2.75 -6.38
N SER A 4 -20.94 2.69 -7.23
CA SER A 4 -20.97 3.37 -8.53
C SER A 4 -20.91 4.90 -8.48
N ASP A 5 -21.15 5.52 -7.32
CA ASP A 5 -21.00 6.97 -7.14
C ASP A 5 -19.52 7.42 -7.26
N PHE A 6 -18.58 6.45 -7.21
CA PHE A 6 -17.13 6.66 -7.32
C PHE A 6 -16.55 6.19 -8.65
N TYR A 7 -17.42 6.03 -9.63
CA TYR A 7 -17.01 5.68 -11.00
C TYR A 7 -16.47 6.94 -11.72
N TYR A 8 -15.40 6.73 -12.48
CA TYR A 8 -14.91 7.65 -13.51
C TYR A 8 -14.33 6.83 -14.66
N ASP A 9 -14.33 7.39 -15.86
CA ASP A 9 -13.79 6.71 -17.02
C ASP A 9 -12.26 6.77 -17.03
N LEU A 10 -11.61 5.60 -16.99
CA LEU A 10 -10.15 5.48 -16.98
C LEU A 10 -9.70 4.67 -18.20
N PRO A 11 -9.06 5.30 -19.19
CA PRO A 11 -8.41 4.59 -20.29
C PRO A 11 -7.30 3.66 -19.79
N GLU A 12 -7.32 2.42 -20.28
CA GLU A 12 -6.38 1.38 -19.84
C GLU A 12 -4.91 1.76 -20.11
N GLU A 13 -4.65 2.50 -21.19
CA GLU A 13 -3.30 2.97 -21.53
C GLU A 13 -2.69 3.98 -20.54
N LEU A 14 -3.50 4.54 -19.64
CA LEU A 14 -3.01 5.42 -18.57
C LEU A 14 -2.53 4.65 -17.34
N ILE A 15 -2.82 3.35 -17.25
CA ILE A 15 -2.33 2.50 -16.16
C ILE A 15 -0.85 2.24 -16.34
N ALA A 16 -0.03 2.80 -15.44
CA ALA A 16 1.42 2.68 -15.52
C ALA A 16 1.88 1.23 -15.30
N GLN A 17 2.64 0.69 -16.25
CA GLN A 17 3.19 -0.67 -16.17
C GLN A 17 4.59 -0.69 -15.59
N ASP A 18 5.37 0.37 -15.76
CA ASP A 18 6.76 0.46 -15.36
C ASP A 18 7.01 1.72 -14.51
N PRO A 19 7.89 1.64 -13.49
CA PRO A 19 8.31 2.81 -12.75
C PRO A 19 9.18 3.72 -13.62
N LEU A 20 9.13 5.03 -13.33
CA LEU A 20 10.06 5.99 -13.93
C LEU A 20 11.48 5.74 -13.41
N GLU A 21 12.50 5.99 -14.21
CA GLU A 21 13.91 5.86 -13.81
C GLU A 21 14.22 6.77 -12.62
N ASP A 22 13.92 8.06 -12.73
CA ASP A 22 13.95 8.99 -11.60
C ASP A 22 12.60 9.03 -10.90
N ARG A 23 12.55 8.51 -9.66
CA ARG A 23 11.34 8.43 -8.84
C ARG A 23 10.65 9.78 -8.66
N SER A 24 11.43 10.84 -8.45
CA SER A 24 10.94 12.18 -8.15
C SER A 24 10.55 13.01 -9.38
N SER A 25 10.73 12.45 -10.58
CA SER A 25 10.32 13.07 -11.85
C SER A 25 8.87 12.83 -12.25
N SER A 26 8.13 12.02 -11.49
CA SER A 26 6.69 11.86 -11.71
C SER A 26 5.94 13.19 -11.61
N ARG A 27 4.79 13.28 -12.26
CA ARG A 27 3.93 14.46 -12.15
C ARG A 27 3.23 14.48 -10.80
N LEU A 28 2.89 15.68 -10.34
CA LEU A 28 2.16 15.93 -9.12
C LEU A 28 0.95 16.82 -9.42
N LEU A 29 -0.25 16.34 -9.14
CA LEU A 29 -1.46 17.14 -9.13
C LEU A 29 -1.76 17.56 -7.70
N VAL A 30 -1.71 18.84 -7.41
CA VAL A 30 -2.10 19.39 -6.11
C VAL A 30 -3.58 19.74 -6.15
N LEU A 31 -4.37 19.23 -5.21
CA LEU A 31 -5.78 19.50 -5.04
C LEU A 31 -6.03 20.24 -3.73
N ASP A 32 -6.51 21.46 -3.83
CA ASP A 32 -7.06 22.19 -2.69
C ASP A 32 -8.41 21.59 -2.30
N LYS A 33 -8.49 20.96 -1.13
CA LYS A 33 -9.69 20.23 -0.69
C LYS A 33 -10.88 21.14 -0.40
N GLU A 34 -10.63 22.40 -0.06
CA GLU A 34 -11.70 23.35 0.26
C GLU A 34 -12.33 23.94 -1.00
N THR A 35 -11.51 24.23 -2.01
CA THR A 35 -11.97 24.93 -3.23
C THR A 35 -12.13 24.02 -4.45
N GLY A 36 -11.54 22.83 -4.43
CA GLY A 36 -11.48 21.93 -5.59
C GLY A 36 -10.52 22.39 -6.68
N LYS A 37 -9.74 23.45 -6.46
CA LYS A 37 -8.75 23.93 -7.44
C LYS A 37 -7.58 22.96 -7.55
N THR A 38 -7.06 22.83 -8.75
CA THR A 38 -5.93 21.98 -9.09
C THR A 38 -4.74 22.79 -9.59
N GLU A 39 -3.53 22.28 -9.31
CA GLU A 39 -2.27 22.80 -9.84
C GLU A 39 -1.42 21.62 -10.31
N HIS A 40 -0.61 21.83 -11.34
CA HIS A 40 0.24 20.78 -11.95
C HIS A 40 1.70 21.07 -11.72
N HIS A 41 2.41 20.08 -11.17
CA HIS A 41 3.82 20.16 -10.79
C HIS A 41 4.58 18.88 -11.15
N VAL A 42 5.87 18.86 -10.84
CA VAL A 42 6.70 17.66 -10.77
C VAL A 42 6.87 17.27 -9.30
N PHE A 43 6.89 15.98 -8.98
CA PHE A 43 6.85 15.51 -7.59
C PHE A 43 7.95 16.12 -6.70
N ARG A 44 9.15 16.33 -7.22
CA ARG A 44 10.25 16.95 -6.47
C ARG A 44 9.95 18.34 -5.92
N GLU A 45 8.94 19.03 -6.48
CA GLU A 45 8.47 20.34 -6.04
C GLU A 45 7.54 20.25 -4.82
N ILE A 46 7.21 19.03 -4.34
CA ILE A 46 6.41 18.82 -3.12
C ILE A 46 6.99 19.57 -1.91
N ILE A 47 8.33 19.73 -1.87
CA ILE A 47 9.03 20.43 -0.81
C ILE A 47 8.57 21.88 -0.65
N ASP A 48 8.07 22.52 -1.71
CA ASP A 48 7.61 23.91 -1.68
C ASP A 48 6.31 24.06 -0.89
N TYR A 49 5.55 22.98 -0.76
CA TYR A 49 4.30 22.91 0.01
C TYR A 49 4.51 22.50 1.48
N LEU A 50 5.71 22.09 1.85
CA LEU A 50 6.05 21.65 3.20
C LEU A 50 6.69 22.81 3.99
N ASN A 51 6.24 23.04 5.21
CA ASN A 51 6.72 24.11 6.07
C ASN A 51 7.44 23.54 7.30
N PRO A 52 8.43 24.27 7.86
CA PRO A 52 9.02 23.92 9.16
C PRO A 52 7.93 23.68 10.22
N GLY A 53 8.09 22.62 11.01
CA GLY A 53 7.11 22.21 12.01
C GLY A 53 6.02 21.27 11.48
N ASN A 54 5.93 21.00 10.16
CA ASN A 54 5.09 19.92 9.63
C ASN A 54 5.71 18.57 9.99
N CYS A 55 4.88 17.53 10.01
CA CYS A 55 5.30 16.14 10.12
C CYS A 55 4.84 15.35 8.91
N LEU A 56 5.80 14.76 8.18
CA LEU A 56 5.56 13.83 7.08
C LEU A 56 5.51 12.42 7.64
N VAL A 57 4.39 11.73 7.51
CA VAL A 57 4.20 10.35 8.01
C VAL A 57 4.36 9.38 6.86
N ILE A 58 5.34 8.49 6.94
CA ILE A 58 5.68 7.51 5.91
C ILE A 58 5.54 6.08 6.45
N ASN A 59 5.16 5.15 5.57
CA ASN A 59 5.03 3.73 5.91
C ASN A 59 6.29 2.99 5.46
N ASP A 60 7.07 2.49 6.42
CA ASP A 60 8.36 1.83 6.22
C ASP A 60 8.27 0.31 6.00
N THR A 61 7.07 -0.19 5.76
CA THR A 61 6.89 -1.62 5.44
C THR A 61 7.67 -2.01 4.18
N LYS A 62 8.21 -3.23 4.19
CA LYS A 62 8.96 -3.81 3.07
C LYS A 62 8.20 -4.97 2.45
N VAL A 63 8.06 -4.95 1.14
CA VAL A 63 7.51 -6.06 0.37
C VAL A 63 8.56 -7.15 0.28
N ILE A 64 8.14 -8.37 0.59
CA ILE A 64 8.96 -9.57 0.40
C ILE A 64 8.62 -10.23 -0.94
N PRO A 65 9.56 -10.98 -1.57
CA PRO A 65 9.31 -11.69 -2.81
C PRO A 65 8.41 -12.91 -2.57
N ALA A 66 7.17 -12.64 -2.17
CA ALA A 66 6.23 -13.60 -1.61
C ALA A 66 5.55 -14.51 -2.64
N ARG A 67 5.75 -14.29 -3.95
CA ARG A 67 5.18 -15.12 -5.01
C ARG A 67 6.16 -16.22 -5.40
N LEU A 68 5.79 -17.46 -5.15
CA LEU A 68 6.55 -18.66 -5.44
C LEU A 68 5.92 -19.46 -6.58
N ILE A 69 6.72 -19.89 -7.54
CA ILE A 69 6.30 -20.80 -8.60
C ILE A 69 6.92 -22.15 -8.35
N GLY A 70 6.10 -23.15 -8.12
CA GLY A 70 6.54 -24.52 -7.84
C GLY A 70 5.80 -25.54 -8.70
N GLU A 71 6.15 -26.79 -8.46
CA GLU A 71 5.57 -27.96 -9.14
C GLU A 71 5.09 -28.97 -8.09
N LYS A 72 3.89 -29.49 -8.32
CA LYS A 72 3.36 -30.60 -7.51
C LYS A 72 4.27 -31.82 -7.67
N GLU A 73 4.82 -32.35 -6.58
CA GLU A 73 5.79 -33.45 -6.63
C GLU A 73 5.25 -34.70 -7.38
N GLU A 74 3.99 -35.04 -7.16
CA GLU A 74 3.39 -36.24 -7.80
C GLU A 74 3.19 -36.11 -9.32
N THR A 75 2.91 -34.92 -9.84
CA THR A 75 2.39 -34.74 -11.20
C THR A 75 3.16 -33.76 -12.06
N GLY A 76 4.11 -33.00 -11.48
CA GLY A 76 4.80 -31.91 -12.16
C GLY A 76 3.91 -30.72 -12.52
N ALA A 77 2.66 -30.69 -12.03
CA ALA A 77 1.76 -29.62 -12.35
C ALA A 77 2.20 -28.31 -11.70
N LYS A 78 2.30 -27.25 -12.50
CA LYS A 78 2.66 -25.91 -12.00
C LYS A 78 1.62 -25.40 -11.00
N ILE A 79 2.14 -24.86 -9.90
CA ILE A 79 1.36 -24.23 -8.82
C ILE A 79 2.04 -22.92 -8.45
N GLU A 80 1.25 -21.84 -8.44
CA GLU A 80 1.64 -20.55 -7.88
C GLU A 80 1.20 -20.49 -6.43
N VAL A 81 2.11 -20.13 -5.53
CA VAL A 81 1.84 -19.92 -4.11
C VAL A 81 2.23 -18.49 -3.77
N LEU A 82 1.32 -17.75 -3.17
CA LEU A 82 1.54 -16.40 -2.69
C LEU A 82 1.45 -16.40 -1.17
N LEU A 83 2.54 -16.09 -0.51
CA LEU A 83 2.63 -16.00 0.94
C LEU A 83 1.85 -14.78 1.45
N LEU A 84 1.00 -14.97 2.46
CA LEU A 84 0.19 -13.91 3.05
C LEU A 84 0.61 -13.58 4.47
N LYS A 85 0.65 -14.60 5.32
CA LYS A 85 0.90 -14.43 6.75
C LYS A 85 1.68 -15.62 7.29
N ARG A 86 2.78 -15.35 7.98
CA ARG A 86 3.56 -16.37 8.69
C ARG A 86 2.88 -16.69 10.02
N GLY A 87 2.63 -17.95 10.26
CA GLY A 87 2.20 -18.51 11.54
C GLY A 87 3.37 -19.08 12.33
N ALA A 88 3.07 -19.91 13.33
CA ALA A 88 4.07 -20.67 14.06
C ALA A 88 4.59 -21.85 13.22
N ASP A 89 5.76 -22.36 13.59
CA ASP A 89 6.35 -23.62 13.05
C ASP A 89 6.43 -23.63 11.50
N ASP A 90 6.83 -22.52 10.89
CA ASP A 90 6.96 -22.34 9.45
C ASP A 90 5.70 -22.67 8.63
N VAL A 91 4.54 -22.56 9.27
CA VAL A 91 3.24 -22.63 8.59
C VAL A 91 2.85 -21.24 8.10
N TRP A 92 2.55 -21.13 6.82
CA TRP A 92 2.11 -19.89 6.20
C TRP A 92 0.67 -20.00 5.69
N GLU A 93 -0.12 -18.97 5.93
CA GLU A 93 -1.35 -18.76 5.18
C GLU A 93 -1.00 -18.24 3.80
N THR A 94 -1.60 -18.84 2.75
CA THR A 94 -1.21 -18.60 1.37
C THR A 94 -2.41 -18.58 0.43
N LEU A 95 -2.30 -17.81 -0.66
CA LEU A 95 -3.14 -18.00 -1.85
C LEU A 95 -2.47 -18.95 -2.82
N VAL A 96 -3.24 -19.91 -3.36
CA VAL A 96 -2.71 -20.93 -4.28
C VAL A 96 -3.51 -20.93 -5.58
N LYS A 97 -2.79 -20.93 -6.72
CA LYS A 97 -3.36 -21.07 -8.05
C LYS A 97 -2.70 -22.20 -8.82
N PRO A 98 -3.50 -23.11 -9.40
CA PRO A 98 -4.94 -23.27 -9.23
C PRO A 98 -5.28 -24.02 -7.93
N GLY A 99 -6.13 -23.43 -7.07
CA GLY A 99 -6.46 -23.94 -5.74
C GLY A 99 -7.00 -25.39 -5.74
N ARG A 100 -7.72 -25.79 -6.81
CA ARG A 100 -8.27 -27.16 -6.96
C ARG A 100 -7.19 -28.25 -6.99
N LYS A 101 -5.92 -27.91 -7.32
CA LYS A 101 -4.79 -28.83 -7.37
C LYS A 101 -4.03 -28.94 -6.05
N ALA A 102 -4.29 -28.04 -5.12
CA ALA A 102 -3.61 -27.96 -3.81
C ALA A 102 -4.60 -28.29 -2.69
N LYS A 103 -4.79 -29.59 -2.46
CA LYS A 103 -5.57 -30.14 -1.36
C LYS A 103 -4.68 -30.47 -0.19
N PRO A 104 -5.19 -30.59 1.05
CA PRO A 104 -4.40 -31.08 2.18
C PRO A 104 -3.63 -32.36 1.85
N GLY A 105 -2.35 -32.42 2.24
CA GLY A 105 -1.40 -33.48 1.87
C GLY A 105 -0.68 -33.28 0.54
N THR A 106 -1.01 -32.24 -0.23
CA THR A 106 -0.29 -31.94 -1.48
C THR A 106 1.09 -31.36 -1.16
N ARG A 107 2.14 -31.96 -1.72
CA ARG A 107 3.51 -31.46 -1.64
C ARG A 107 3.88 -30.72 -2.93
N ILE A 108 4.49 -29.56 -2.76
CA ILE A 108 4.89 -28.65 -3.82
C ILE A 108 6.38 -28.36 -3.68
N SER A 109 7.15 -28.62 -4.72
CA SER A 109 8.58 -28.36 -4.77
C SER A 109 8.85 -27.03 -5.48
N PHE A 110 9.72 -26.22 -4.90
CA PHE A 110 10.18 -24.94 -5.44
C PHE A 110 11.70 -24.99 -5.63
N GLY A 111 12.18 -24.41 -6.73
CA GLY A 111 13.62 -24.33 -7.01
C GLY A 111 14.34 -25.67 -7.03
N GLY A 112 13.68 -26.73 -7.52
CA GLY A 112 14.30 -28.07 -7.57
C GLY A 112 14.49 -28.73 -6.19
N GLY A 113 13.65 -28.36 -5.20
CA GLY A 113 13.70 -28.93 -3.85
C GLY A 113 14.42 -28.07 -2.81
N LEU A 114 14.86 -26.87 -3.17
CA LEU A 114 15.40 -25.91 -2.18
C LEU A 114 14.36 -25.51 -1.12
N LEU A 115 13.09 -25.51 -1.50
CA LEU A 115 11.96 -25.28 -0.62
C LEU A 115 10.86 -26.26 -0.98
N VAL A 116 10.29 -26.92 0.01
CA VAL A 116 9.15 -27.82 -0.18
C VAL A 116 8.02 -27.36 0.72
N GLY A 117 6.81 -27.22 0.17
CA GLY A 117 5.62 -26.85 0.91
C GLY A 117 4.62 -28.00 0.94
N GLU A 118 4.11 -28.34 2.12
CA GLU A 118 2.99 -29.26 2.28
C GLU A 118 1.73 -28.51 2.66
N VAL A 119 0.66 -28.68 1.89
CA VAL A 119 -0.64 -28.13 2.22
C VAL A 119 -1.21 -28.87 3.42
N VAL A 120 -1.33 -28.19 4.55
CA VAL A 120 -1.84 -28.82 5.80
C VAL A 120 -3.33 -28.60 5.97
N ASP A 121 -3.88 -27.47 5.52
CA ASP A 121 -5.33 -27.17 5.66
C ASP A 121 -5.82 -26.16 4.64
N ILE A 122 -7.14 -26.01 4.55
CA ILE A 122 -7.85 -24.98 3.79
C ILE A 122 -8.65 -24.14 4.76
N VAL A 123 -8.36 -22.84 4.80
CA VAL A 123 -9.00 -21.88 5.72
C VAL A 123 -9.96 -20.96 4.99
N GLU A 124 -10.45 -19.94 5.69
CA GLU A 124 -11.39 -18.97 5.14
C GLU A 124 -10.97 -18.41 3.78
N GLU A 125 -11.95 -18.02 2.98
CA GLU A 125 -11.76 -17.52 1.59
C GLU A 125 -11.05 -18.50 0.63
N GLY A 126 -10.83 -19.74 1.05
CA GLY A 126 -10.15 -20.76 0.26
C GLY A 126 -8.62 -20.62 0.29
N ASN A 127 -8.05 -19.87 1.24
CA ASN A 127 -6.62 -19.83 1.48
C ASN A 127 -6.12 -21.19 1.96
N ARG A 128 -4.82 -21.46 1.76
CA ARG A 128 -4.17 -22.70 2.21
C ARG A 128 -3.20 -22.38 3.35
N LEU A 129 -3.19 -23.25 4.34
CA LEU A 129 -2.07 -23.32 5.27
C LEU A 129 -1.04 -24.26 4.68
N ILE A 130 0.19 -23.76 4.48
CA ILE A 130 1.32 -24.54 3.94
C ILE A 130 2.43 -24.53 4.97
N HIS A 131 2.87 -25.73 5.38
CA HIS A 131 4.08 -25.91 6.15
C HIS A 131 5.27 -26.02 5.20
N PHE A 132 6.32 -25.24 5.43
CA PHE A 132 7.51 -25.23 4.60
C PHE A 132 8.68 -25.97 5.25
N GLU A 133 9.32 -26.82 4.45
CA GLU A 133 10.53 -27.56 4.79
C GLU A 133 11.68 -27.01 3.94
N TYR A 134 12.79 -26.65 4.58
CA TYR A 134 13.98 -26.08 3.94
C TYR A 134 15.21 -26.23 4.82
N GLU A 135 16.40 -26.03 4.25
CA GLU A 135 17.67 -25.91 4.98
C GLU A 135 18.20 -24.48 4.86
N GLY A 136 18.63 -23.89 5.99
CA GLY A 136 19.19 -22.54 6.02
C GLY A 136 18.22 -21.46 6.46
N ILE A 137 18.30 -20.28 5.86
CA ILE A 137 17.49 -19.10 6.20
C ILE A 137 16.37 -18.95 5.16
N PHE A 138 15.13 -18.94 5.64
CA PHE A 138 13.94 -18.87 4.79
C PHE A 138 13.93 -17.62 3.90
N GLU A 139 14.32 -16.48 4.45
CA GLU A 139 14.36 -15.20 3.76
C GLU A 139 15.37 -15.20 2.59
N GLU A 140 16.51 -15.85 2.73
CA GLU A 140 17.51 -16.02 1.66
C GLU A 140 16.98 -16.92 0.52
N ILE A 141 16.23 -17.95 0.89
CA ILE A 141 15.55 -18.82 -0.08
C ILE A 141 14.46 -18.06 -0.84
N LEU A 142 13.69 -17.24 -0.13
CA LEU A 142 12.70 -16.37 -0.76
C LEU A 142 13.33 -15.37 -1.73
N ASP A 143 14.45 -14.77 -1.37
CA ASP A 143 15.17 -13.85 -2.26
C ASP A 143 15.65 -14.54 -3.54
N GLN A 144 16.02 -15.80 -3.44
CA GLN A 144 16.46 -16.61 -4.58
C GLN A 144 15.29 -17.07 -5.47
N LEU A 145 14.22 -17.57 -4.88
CA LEU A 145 13.12 -18.24 -5.59
C LEU A 145 11.90 -17.33 -5.85
N GLY A 146 11.70 -16.35 -4.98
CA GLY A 146 10.51 -15.55 -4.96
C GLY A 146 10.47 -14.44 -6.01
N GLN A 147 9.28 -14.10 -6.41
CA GLN A 147 8.98 -12.96 -7.27
C GLN A 147 8.21 -11.91 -6.46
N MET A 148 8.40 -10.63 -6.82
CA MET A 148 7.63 -9.55 -6.21
C MET A 148 6.14 -9.71 -6.54
N PRO A 149 5.24 -9.63 -5.54
CA PRO A 149 3.81 -9.81 -5.74
C PRO A 149 3.19 -8.52 -6.28
N LEU A 150 3.45 -8.23 -7.56
CA LEU A 150 2.89 -7.05 -8.21
C LEU A 150 1.35 -7.13 -8.27
N PRO A 151 0.67 -5.97 -8.23
CA PRO A 151 -0.76 -5.90 -8.44
C PRO A 151 -1.18 -6.53 -9.79
N PRO A 152 -2.40 -7.08 -9.89
CA PRO A 152 -2.83 -7.82 -11.09
C PRO A 152 -2.93 -6.97 -12.36
N TYR A 153 -3.01 -5.65 -12.25
CA TYR A 153 -3.03 -4.72 -13.38
C TYR A 153 -1.64 -4.40 -13.94
N ILE A 154 -0.56 -4.80 -13.24
CA ILE A 154 0.81 -4.72 -13.76
C ILE A 154 1.13 -6.06 -14.39
N THR A 155 1.28 -6.06 -15.70
CA THR A 155 1.55 -7.25 -16.51
C THR A 155 3.02 -7.36 -16.91
N HIS A 156 3.76 -6.25 -16.82
CA HIS A 156 5.20 -6.20 -17.08
C HIS A 156 5.99 -6.79 -15.91
N GLN A 157 7.03 -7.54 -16.23
CA GLN A 157 7.94 -8.05 -15.22
C GLN A 157 8.97 -6.98 -14.86
N LEU A 158 9.12 -6.69 -13.56
CA LEU A 158 10.15 -5.77 -13.09
C LEU A 158 11.55 -6.33 -13.35
N GLN A 159 12.41 -5.52 -13.95
CA GLN A 159 13.83 -5.84 -14.13
C GLN A 159 14.59 -5.74 -12.80
N ASP A 160 14.24 -4.74 -11.98
CA ASP A 160 14.79 -4.51 -10.65
C ASP A 160 13.68 -4.68 -9.60
N LYS A 161 13.82 -5.71 -8.74
CA LYS A 161 12.86 -6.03 -7.68
C LYS A 161 12.73 -4.88 -6.67
N ASP A 162 13.81 -4.15 -6.38
CA ASP A 162 13.83 -3.09 -5.38
C ASP A 162 13.01 -1.87 -5.80
N ARG A 163 12.65 -1.77 -7.09
CA ARG A 163 11.77 -0.70 -7.57
C ARG A 163 10.34 -0.78 -7.01
N TYR A 164 9.91 -1.93 -6.52
CA TYR A 164 8.62 -2.10 -5.82
C TYR A 164 8.78 -2.02 -4.29
N ASN A 165 9.77 -1.28 -3.82
CA ASN A 165 9.94 -0.88 -2.43
C ASN A 165 10.31 0.60 -2.35
N THR A 166 9.91 1.25 -1.27
CA THR A 166 10.34 2.63 -0.97
C THR A 166 11.82 2.65 -0.60
N VAL A 167 12.47 3.80 -0.75
CA VAL A 167 13.88 3.98 -0.37
C VAL A 167 14.12 3.89 1.15
N TYR A 168 13.05 3.89 1.92
CA TYR A 168 13.04 3.79 3.39
C TYR A 168 12.35 2.51 3.89
N ALA A 169 12.12 1.53 3.02
CA ALA A 169 11.53 0.25 3.43
C ALA A 169 12.44 -0.51 4.38
N GLU A 170 11.95 -0.83 5.58
CA GLU A 170 12.74 -1.43 6.66
C GLU A 170 12.12 -2.73 7.18
N HIS A 171 10.81 -2.75 7.46
CA HIS A 171 10.13 -3.86 8.13
C HIS A 171 9.49 -4.84 7.15
N PRO A 172 10.10 -6.05 6.93
CA PRO A 172 9.53 -7.05 6.02
C PRO A 172 8.19 -7.59 6.50
N GLY A 173 7.29 -7.91 5.56
CA GLY A 173 6.01 -8.55 5.90
C GLY A 173 4.82 -8.09 5.04
N SER A 174 5.04 -7.19 4.11
CA SER A 174 3.98 -6.67 3.25
C SER A 174 3.85 -7.46 1.95
N ALA A 175 2.60 -7.68 1.52
CA ALA A 175 2.29 -8.23 0.21
C ALA A 175 2.21 -7.14 -0.89
N ALA A 176 2.14 -5.86 -0.51
CA ALA A 176 2.11 -4.74 -1.44
C ALA A 176 2.90 -3.55 -0.90
N ALA A 177 3.51 -2.77 -1.81
CA ALA A 177 4.23 -1.57 -1.45
C ALA A 177 3.28 -0.40 -1.11
N PRO A 178 3.66 0.50 -0.19
CA PRO A 178 2.99 1.79 0.00
C PRO A 178 3.40 2.73 -1.14
N THR A 179 2.71 2.60 -2.28
CA THR A 179 3.19 3.09 -3.58
C THR A 179 3.34 4.61 -3.69
N ALA A 180 2.62 5.40 -2.90
CA ALA A 180 2.85 6.84 -2.82
C ALA A 180 4.25 7.20 -2.31
N GLY A 181 4.88 6.33 -1.53
CA GLY A 181 6.26 6.48 -1.09
C GLY A 181 7.30 6.23 -2.15
N LEU A 182 6.94 5.57 -3.26
CA LEU A 182 7.86 5.27 -4.36
C LEU A 182 8.38 6.51 -5.08
N HIS A 183 7.71 7.65 -4.94
CA HIS A 183 8.10 8.92 -5.53
C HIS A 183 9.28 9.59 -4.83
N PHE A 184 9.56 9.22 -3.58
CA PHE A 184 10.63 9.83 -2.79
C PHE A 184 11.99 9.24 -3.15
N THR A 185 13.00 10.11 -3.13
CA THR A 185 14.43 9.74 -3.17
C THR A 185 15.07 10.07 -1.82
N PRO A 186 16.21 9.43 -1.48
CA PRO A 186 16.95 9.79 -0.24
C PRO A 186 17.33 11.27 -0.18
N GLU A 187 17.68 11.85 -1.32
CA GLU A 187 18.07 13.28 -1.44
C GLU A 187 16.88 14.20 -1.16
N LEU A 188 15.69 13.87 -1.67
CA LEU A 188 14.47 14.65 -1.42
C LEU A 188 14.07 14.57 0.04
N LEU A 189 14.11 13.41 0.66
CA LEU A 189 13.82 13.22 2.09
C LEU A 189 14.78 14.02 2.95
N LYS A 190 16.08 13.97 2.66
CA LYS A 190 17.09 14.76 3.37
C LYS A 190 16.83 16.27 3.28
N ARG A 191 16.49 16.77 2.10
CA ARG A 191 16.15 18.19 1.91
C ARG A 191 14.89 18.60 2.68
N ILE A 192 13.92 17.69 2.80
CA ILE A 192 12.70 17.90 3.57
C ILE A 192 13.04 18.03 5.07
N GLU A 193 13.87 17.14 5.61
CA GLU A 193 14.36 17.23 6.99
C GLU A 193 15.17 18.50 7.24
N GLU A 194 16.08 18.86 6.33
CA GLU A 194 16.88 20.11 6.41
C GLU A 194 16.01 21.37 6.38
N LYS A 195 14.82 21.30 5.78
CA LYS A 195 13.81 22.38 5.81
C LYS A 195 13.13 22.52 7.17
N GLY A 196 13.30 21.57 8.09
CA GLY A 196 12.67 21.57 9.42
C GLY A 196 11.32 20.84 9.46
N VAL A 197 11.10 19.93 8.54
CA VAL A 197 9.94 19.01 8.51
C VAL A 197 10.35 17.70 9.19
N ASP A 198 9.61 17.30 10.21
CA ASP A 198 9.82 15.99 10.85
C ASP A 198 9.36 14.87 9.91
N ILE A 199 10.10 13.76 9.89
CA ILE A 199 9.69 12.53 9.22
C ILE A 199 9.40 11.48 10.29
N ALA A 200 8.15 11.01 10.36
CA ALA A 200 7.70 9.96 11.26
C ALA A 200 7.49 8.66 10.49
N HIS A 201 8.12 7.59 10.95
CA HIS A 201 8.00 6.26 10.38
C HIS A 201 6.91 5.48 11.12
N VAL A 202 5.92 5.00 10.37
CA VAL A 202 4.92 4.05 10.87
C VAL A 202 5.01 2.79 10.02
N THR A 203 4.55 1.66 10.55
CA THR A 203 4.52 0.40 9.83
C THR A 203 3.06 -0.05 9.67
N LEU A 204 2.64 -0.36 8.45
CA LEU A 204 1.43 -1.12 8.17
C LEU A 204 1.75 -2.15 7.08
N HIS A 205 1.58 -3.42 7.40
CA HIS A 205 1.77 -4.49 6.43
C HIS A 205 0.53 -4.62 5.56
N VAL A 206 0.68 -4.20 4.30
CA VAL A 206 -0.42 -4.20 3.33
C VAL A 206 -0.73 -5.62 2.88
N GLY A 207 -1.97 -6.04 3.07
CA GLY A 207 -2.47 -7.31 2.57
C GLY A 207 -2.93 -7.24 1.11
N LEU A 208 -3.11 -8.40 0.49
CA LEU A 208 -3.63 -8.49 -0.89
C LEU A 208 -5.07 -8.03 -1.05
N GLY A 209 -5.80 -7.89 0.05
CA GLY A 209 -7.17 -7.37 0.04
C GLY A 209 -7.29 -6.00 -0.61
N THR A 210 -6.21 -5.19 -0.54
CA THR A 210 -6.15 -3.85 -1.15
C THR A 210 -6.36 -3.86 -2.68
N PHE A 211 -6.06 -4.98 -3.35
CA PHE A 211 -6.24 -5.13 -4.80
C PHE A 211 -7.55 -5.83 -5.19
N ARG A 212 -8.35 -6.22 -4.22
CA ARG A 212 -9.66 -6.83 -4.51
C ARG A 212 -10.68 -5.75 -4.83
N PRO A 213 -11.46 -5.90 -5.90
CA PRO A 213 -12.54 -4.95 -6.20
C PRO A 213 -13.61 -5.02 -5.11
N VAL A 214 -14.24 -3.89 -4.84
CA VAL A 214 -15.44 -3.82 -4.00
C VAL A 214 -16.55 -4.58 -4.70
N LYS A 215 -17.20 -5.51 -4.00
CA LYS A 215 -18.23 -6.40 -4.56
C LYS A 215 -19.64 -6.07 -4.12
N VAL A 216 -19.79 -5.02 -3.32
CA VAL A 216 -21.09 -4.60 -2.77
C VAL A 216 -21.58 -3.35 -3.48
N ASP A 217 -22.89 -3.22 -3.61
CA ASP A 217 -23.52 -2.05 -4.24
C ASP A 217 -23.56 -0.85 -3.28
N ASP A 218 -23.82 -1.09 -2.00
CA ASP A 218 -23.84 -0.10 -0.95
C ASP A 218 -22.51 -0.07 -0.19
N VAL A 219 -21.84 1.08 -0.16
CA VAL A 219 -20.53 1.28 0.44
C VAL A 219 -20.49 0.81 1.90
N GLU A 220 -21.54 1.08 2.66
CA GLU A 220 -21.66 0.74 4.09
C GLU A 220 -21.63 -0.77 4.37
N ASN A 221 -21.90 -1.59 3.36
CA ASN A 221 -21.87 -3.06 3.46
C ASN A 221 -20.49 -3.67 3.16
N HIS A 222 -19.51 -2.84 2.80
CA HIS A 222 -18.15 -3.32 2.55
C HIS A 222 -17.39 -3.55 3.85
N HIS A 223 -16.73 -4.70 3.94
CA HIS A 223 -15.84 -5.05 5.05
C HIS A 223 -14.38 -5.04 4.57
N MET A 224 -13.57 -4.23 5.25
CA MET A 224 -12.13 -4.18 4.99
C MET A 224 -11.43 -5.40 5.58
N HIS A 225 -10.36 -5.83 4.91
CA HIS A 225 -9.45 -6.82 5.47
C HIS A 225 -8.64 -6.21 6.62
N SER A 226 -8.39 -7.02 7.64
CA SER A 226 -7.58 -6.62 8.77
C SER A 226 -6.09 -6.63 8.40
N GLU A 227 -5.37 -5.55 8.73
CA GLU A 227 -3.95 -5.36 8.47
C GLU A 227 -3.22 -4.97 9.76
N PHE A 228 -2.02 -5.53 9.95
CA PHE A 228 -1.22 -5.24 11.14
C PHE A 228 -0.50 -3.91 10.99
N TYR A 229 -0.56 -3.09 12.04
CA TYR A 229 0.16 -1.82 12.11
C TYR A 229 0.97 -1.68 13.40
N MET A 230 1.98 -0.81 13.35
CA MET A 230 2.81 -0.44 14.48
C MET A 230 3.22 1.04 14.40
N ILE A 231 3.20 1.70 15.54
CA ILE A 231 3.70 3.07 15.75
C ILE A 231 4.63 3.04 16.96
N ASP A 232 5.87 3.44 16.79
CA ASP A 232 6.80 3.56 17.88
C ASP A 232 6.66 4.90 18.65
N GLN A 233 7.35 5.02 19.77
CA GLN A 233 7.30 6.21 20.60
C GLN A 233 7.81 7.45 19.86
N ALA A 234 8.88 7.34 19.09
CA ALA A 234 9.49 8.45 18.37
C ALA A 234 8.57 9.01 17.29
N ALA A 235 7.87 8.13 16.54
CA ALA A 235 6.89 8.53 15.55
C ALA A 235 5.68 9.22 16.19
N ALA A 236 5.14 8.66 17.29
CA ALA A 236 4.02 9.25 18.01
C ALA A 236 4.38 10.67 18.53
N GLU A 237 5.56 10.85 19.10
CA GLU A 237 6.03 12.15 19.60
C GLU A 237 6.19 13.19 18.48
N LYS A 238 6.75 12.81 17.33
CA LYS A 238 6.89 13.72 16.18
C LYS A 238 5.54 14.19 15.66
N ILE A 239 4.59 13.26 15.52
CA ILE A 239 3.25 13.56 15.00
C ILE A 239 2.48 14.44 15.99
N ASN A 240 2.48 14.10 17.28
CA ASN A 240 1.82 14.90 18.31
C ASN A 240 2.41 16.31 18.40
N ARG A 241 3.75 16.44 18.35
CA ARG A 241 4.42 17.73 18.37
C ARG A 241 3.98 18.63 17.22
N ALA A 242 3.85 18.08 16.00
CA ALA A 242 3.36 18.86 14.87
C ALA A 242 1.96 19.44 15.15
N LYS A 243 1.05 18.64 15.69
CA LYS A 243 -0.31 19.10 16.07
C LYS A 243 -0.28 20.18 17.16
N GLU A 244 0.51 19.96 18.20
CA GLU A 244 0.64 20.89 19.35
C GLU A 244 1.23 22.26 18.95
N THR A 245 2.15 22.27 17.98
CA THR A 245 2.80 23.50 17.50
C THR A 245 2.09 24.19 16.34
N GLY A 246 0.92 23.67 15.91
CA GLY A 246 0.16 24.21 14.80
C GLY A 246 0.71 23.86 13.41
N GLY A 247 1.59 22.87 13.34
CA GLY A 247 2.05 22.28 12.09
C GLY A 247 1.01 21.32 11.51
N ARG A 248 1.22 20.90 10.27
CA ARG A 248 0.35 19.93 9.58
C ARG A 248 0.91 18.51 9.69
N VAL A 249 0.00 17.55 9.88
CA VAL A 249 0.30 16.12 9.75
C VAL A 249 -0.06 15.69 8.34
N ILE A 250 0.96 15.32 7.56
CA ILE A 250 0.88 15.01 6.15
C ILE A 250 1.24 13.54 5.95
N CYS A 251 0.28 12.72 5.54
CA CYS A 251 0.54 11.31 5.28
C CYS A 251 1.01 11.08 3.84
N VAL A 252 1.98 10.19 3.69
CA VAL A 252 2.39 9.60 2.42
C VAL A 252 1.71 8.25 2.28
N GLY A 253 0.71 8.21 1.42
CA GLY A 253 -0.10 7.03 1.16
C GLY A 253 -1.30 6.86 2.09
N THR A 254 -2.30 6.19 1.55
CA THR A 254 -3.52 5.81 2.27
C THR A 254 -3.23 4.85 3.43
N THR A 255 -2.14 4.08 3.36
CA THR A 255 -1.70 3.17 4.42
C THR A 255 -1.23 3.94 5.66
N SER A 256 -0.41 4.99 5.49
CA SER A 256 0.00 5.86 6.60
C SER A 256 -1.21 6.56 7.23
N CYS A 257 -2.14 7.06 6.39
CA CYS A 257 -3.38 7.66 6.84
C CYS A 257 -4.21 6.68 7.69
N ARG A 258 -4.45 5.48 7.20
CA ARG A 258 -5.22 4.45 7.93
C ARG A 258 -4.54 4.05 9.23
N THR A 259 -3.22 4.02 9.26
CA THR A 259 -2.46 3.71 10.48
C THR A 259 -2.69 4.75 11.57
N ILE A 260 -2.46 6.03 11.27
CA ILE A 260 -2.59 7.07 12.30
C ILE A 260 -4.05 7.32 12.70
N GLU A 261 -4.99 7.24 11.76
CA GLU A 261 -6.42 7.37 12.06
C GLU A 261 -6.96 6.21 12.92
N SER A 262 -6.42 5.00 12.76
CA SER A 262 -6.76 3.84 13.61
C SER A 262 -6.21 3.97 15.03
N ALA A 263 -5.02 4.53 15.16
CA ALA A 263 -4.30 4.60 16.43
C ALA A 263 -4.63 5.86 17.25
N ALA A 264 -5.09 6.93 16.60
CA ALA A 264 -5.40 8.20 17.26
C ALA A 264 -6.59 8.06 18.22
N ASP A 265 -6.44 8.64 19.40
CA ASP A 265 -7.55 8.77 20.35
C ASP A 265 -8.57 9.83 19.87
N GLU A 266 -9.60 10.08 20.70
CA GLU A 266 -10.66 11.04 20.38
C GLU A 266 -10.17 12.49 20.28
N ASN A 267 -9.01 12.80 20.86
CA ASN A 267 -8.38 14.11 20.82
C ASN A 267 -7.35 14.23 19.67
N GLY A 268 -7.19 13.21 18.86
CA GLY A 268 -6.19 13.17 17.80
C GLY A 268 -4.75 12.98 18.29
N LEU A 269 -4.56 12.36 19.45
CA LEU A 269 -3.24 12.08 20.02
C LEU A 269 -2.86 10.61 19.80
N LEU A 270 -1.58 10.39 19.57
CA LEU A 270 -0.98 9.08 19.36
C LEU A 270 -0.13 8.65 20.55
N LYS A 271 -0.08 7.34 20.78
CA LYS A 271 0.87 6.67 21.67
C LYS A 271 1.54 5.54 20.92
N ALA A 272 2.72 5.13 21.37
CA ALA A 272 3.34 3.91 20.89
C ALA A 272 2.36 2.73 21.05
N CYS A 273 2.08 2.06 19.95
CA CYS A 273 1.13 0.95 19.92
C CYS A 273 1.36 0.04 18.73
N SER A 274 0.79 -1.13 18.80
CA SER A 274 0.63 -2.03 17.64
C SER A 274 -0.73 -2.70 17.72
N GLY A 275 -1.27 -3.09 16.59
CA GLY A 275 -2.57 -3.72 16.52
C GLY A 275 -2.98 -4.11 15.11
N TRP A 276 -4.24 -4.47 15.00
CA TRP A 276 -4.86 -4.79 13.72
C TRP A 276 -5.91 -3.73 13.40
N THR A 277 -5.98 -3.31 12.14
CA THR A 277 -6.95 -2.35 11.66
C THR A 277 -7.70 -2.87 10.45
N ASP A 278 -9.00 -2.71 10.49
CA ASP A 278 -9.92 -2.90 9.37
C ASP A 278 -10.66 -1.58 9.05
N ILE A 279 -10.05 -0.46 9.42
CA ILE A 279 -10.64 0.87 9.22
C ILE A 279 -11.02 1.10 7.77
N PHE A 280 -12.28 1.43 7.55
CA PHE A 280 -12.82 1.80 6.26
C PHE A 280 -13.20 3.28 6.27
N ILE A 281 -12.45 4.09 5.51
CA ILE A 281 -12.66 5.53 5.41
C ILE A 281 -13.37 5.83 4.10
N TYR A 282 -14.54 6.45 4.20
CA TYR A 282 -15.37 6.89 3.07
C TYR A 282 -16.09 8.19 3.44
N PRO A 283 -16.74 8.91 2.50
CA PRO A 283 -17.38 10.20 2.78
C PRO A 283 -18.33 10.15 3.98
N GLY A 284 -18.13 11.10 4.91
CA GLY A 284 -18.78 11.15 6.22
C GLY A 284 -17.84 10.81 7.37
N TYR A 285 -16.68 10.21 7.10
CA TYR A 285 -15.64 9.98 8.10
C TYR A 285 -15.07 11.32 8.60
N GLN A 286 -14.88 11.42 9.91
CA GLN A 286 -14.27 12.59 10.55
C GLN A 286 -12.82 12.29 10.89
N PHE A 287 -11.89 12.90 10.16
CA PHE A 287 -10.46 12.72 10.40
C PHE A 287 -10.07 13.32 11.76
N LYS A 288 -9.31 12.54 12.54
CA LYS A 288 -8.88 12.92 13.89
C LYS A 288 -7.56 13.68 13.87
N ILE A 289 -6.66 13.31 12.97
CA ILE A 289 -5.28 13.75 13.00
C ILE A 289 -4.71 14.15 11.64
N LEU A 290 -5.20 13.59 10.54
CA LEU A 290 -4.75 13.88 9.18
C LEU A 290 -5.12 15.29 8.74
N ASP A 291 -4.14 16.06 8.24
CA ASP A 291 -4.36 17.37 7.66
C ASP A 291 -4.24 17.40 6.13
N ALA A 292 -3.30 16.61 5.56
CA ALA A 292 -3.06 16.54 4.13
C ALA A 292 -2.57 15.14 3.72
N LEU A 293 -2.73 14.78 2.46
CA LEU A 293 -2.43 13.45 1.96
C LEU A 293 -1.71 13.50 0.62
N ILE A 294 -0.55 12.85 0.55
CA ILE A 294 0.15 12.52 -0.69
C ILE A 294 -0.25 11.10 -1.09
N THR A 295 -0.74 10.89 -2.29
CA THR A 295 -1.23 9.59 -2.74
C THR A 295 -1.04 9.40 -4.25
N ASN A 296 -1.23 8.18 -4.75
CA ASN A 296 -1.35 7.92 -6.19
C ASN A 296 -2.81 8.11 -6.64
N PHE A 297 -3.04 8.09 -7.94
CA PHE A 297 -4.40 7.98 -8.48
C PHE A 297 -4.90 6.54 -8.35
N HIS A 298 -6.13 6.37 -7.92
CA HIS A 298 -6.72 5.09 -7.56
C HIS A 298 -7.75 4.60 -8.59
N LEU A 299 -8.02 3.28 -8.57
CA LEU A 299 -9.02 2.64 -9.41
C LEU A 299 -10.42 3.23 -9.22
N PRO A 300 -11.23 3.34 -10.28
CA PRO A 300 -12.66 3.62 -10.14
C PRO A 300 -13.32 2.63 -9.16
N GLU A 301 -14.28 3.11 -8.40
CA GLU A 301 -15.09 2.33 -7.46
C GLU A 301 -14.29 1.61 -6.36
N SER A 302 -13.01 1.97 -6.15
CA SER A 302 -12.16 1.37 -5.12
C SER A 302 -12.35 2.01 -3.75
N THR A 303 -12.02 1.28 -2.69
CA THR A 303 -12.01 1.82 -1.31
C THR A 303 -11.06 3.02 -1.17
N LEU A 304 -10.02 3.10 -2.01
CA LEU A 304 -9.04 4.16 -1.95
C LEU A 304 -9.55 5.46 -2.57
N VAL A 305 -10.33 5.41 -3.66
CA VAL A 305 -10.99 6.63 -4.17
C VAL A 305 -12.05 7.12 -3.19
N MET A 306 -12.68 6.22 -2.41
CA MET A 306 -13.61 6.60 -1.34
C MET A 306 -12.90 7.32 -0.20
N LEU A 307 -11.68 6.87 0.19
CA LEU A 307 -10.88 7.52 1.23
C LEU A 307 -10.48 8.94 0.83
N VAL A 308 -9.94 9.13 -0.38
CA VAL A 308 -9.57 10.49 -0.84
C VAL A 308 -10.79 11.38 -1.00
N SER A 309 -11.95 10.81 -1.36
CA SER A 309 -13.23 11.51 -1.41
C SER A 309 -13.75 11.90 -0.03
N ALA A 310 -13.43 11.14 1.02
CA ALA A 310 -13.74 11.53 2.39
C ALA A 310 -12.94 12.76 2.82
N LEU A 311 -11.71 12.92 2.32
CA LEU A 311 -10.83 14.03 2.68
C LEU A 311 -11.16 15.33 1.92
N ALA A 312 -11.38 15.24 0.61
CA ALA A 312 -11.50 16.42 -0.26
C ALA A 312 -12.92 16.64 -0.83
N GLY A 313 -13.86 15.77 -0.50
CA GLY A 313 -15.17 15.76 -1.14
C GLY A 313 -15.17 14.99 -2.47
N ARG A 314 -16.21 14.18 -2.68
CA ARG A 314 -16.34 13.32 -3.86
C ARG A 314 -16.29 14.11 -5.17
N GLU A 315 -16.99 15.25 -5.24
CA GLU A 315 -17.08 16.07 -6.46
C GLU A 315 -15.71 16.65 -6.83
N HIS A 316 -14.96 17.18 -5.87
CA HIS A 316 -13.61 17.69 -6.10
C HIS A 316 -12.66 16.60 -6.57
N VAL A 317 -12.72 15.41 -5.95
CA VAL A 317 -11.86 14.27 -6.31
C VAL A 317 -12.18 13.78 -7.71
N LEU A 318 -13.45 13.57 -8.05
CA LEU A 318 -13.83 13.09 -9.38
C LEU A 318 -13.45 14.10 -10.46
N ALA A 319 -13.68 15.41 -10.24
CA ALA A 319 -13.27 16.45 -11.16
C ALA A 319 -11.74 16.47 -11.37
N ALA A 320 -10.96 16.33 -10.29
CA ALA A 320 -9.51 16.25 -10.39
C ALA A 320 -9.03 14.99 -11.11
N TYR A 321 -9.73 13.87 -10.96
CA TYR A 321 -9.42 12.62 -11.67
C TYR A 321 -9.75 12.70 -13.17
N GLU A 322 -10.89 13.31 -13.54
CA GLU A 322 -11.24 13.60 -14.94
C GLU A 322 -10.20 14.52 -15.59
N GLU A 323 -9.76 15.54 -14.87
CA GLU A 323 -8.68 16.43 -15.33
C GLU A 323 -7.36 15.66 -15.50
N ALA A 324 -6.99 14.80 -14.55
CA ALA A 324 -5.79 13.96 -14.64
C ALA A 324 -5.85 13.00 -15.85
N VAL A 325 -7.01 12.42 -16.16
CA VAL A 325 -7.22 11.61 -17.38
C VAL A 325 -7.03 12.46 -18.62
N LYS A 326 -7.65 13.63 -18.70
CA LYS A 326 -7.53 14.57 -19.84
C LYS A 326 -6.09 15.03 -20.07
N GLU A 327 -5.38 15.32 -19.00
CA GLU A 327 -3.98 15.74 -19.01
C GLU A 327 -3.00 14.56 -19.11
N ARG A 328 -3.54 13.32 -19.28
CA ARG A 328 -2.76 12.09 -19.48
C ARG A 328 -1.76 11.83 -18.34
N TYR A 329 -2.20 11.98 -17.11
CA TYR A 329 -1.46 11.48 -15.96
C TYR A 329 -1.39 9.95 -16.00
N ARG A 330 -0.37 9.40 -15.35
CA ARG A 330 -0.20 7.96 -15.17
C ARG A 330 -0.90 7.53 -13.90
N PHE A 331 -1.59 6.40 -13.95
CA PHE A 331 -2.42 5.92 -12.85
C PHE A 331 -1.82 4.70 -12.15
N PHE A 332 -2.21 4.49 -10.90
CA PHE A 332 -1.92 3.37 -9.98
C PHE A 332 -0.48 3.35 -9.47
N SER A 333 0.02 2.13 -9.13
CA SER A 333 1.24 1.90 -8.32
C SER A 333 2.49 2.59 -8.85
N PHE A 334 2.71 2.59 -10.16
CA PHE A 334 3.84 3.25 -10.81
C PHE A 334 3.45 4.56 -11.52
N GLY A 335 2.26 5.04 -11.23
CA GLY A 335 1.73 6.26 -11.81
C GLY A 335 2.28 7.52 -11.19
N ASP A 336 1.59 8.62 -11.46
CA ASP A 336 1.87 9.94 -10.93
C ASP A 336 1.23 10.13 -9.55
N ALA A 337 1.54 11.25 -8.91
CA ALA A 337 1.10 11.56 -7.57
C ALA A 337 0.01 12.64 -7.53
N MET A 338 -0.80 12.59 -6.48
CA MET A 338 -1.74 13.61 -6.08
C MET A 338 -1.39 14.08 -4.67
N PHE A 339 -1.48 15.38 -4.43
CA PHE A 339 -1.34 15.96 -3.10
C PHE A 339 -2.60 16.75 -2.75
N ILE A 340 -3.31 16.28 -1.74
CA ILE A 340 -4.54 16.88 -1.22
C ILE A 340 -4.18 17.76 -0.02
N VAL A 341 -4.41 19.08 -0.14
CA VAL A 341 -4.02 20.09 0.83
C VAL A 341 -5.20 20.82 1.46
#